data_e77355de50c2cf9cb60ef3c13be1e3a5
#
_entry.id   e77355de50c2cf9cb60ef3c13be1e3a5
#
_cell.length_a   1.000
_cell.length_b   1.000
_cell.length_c   1.000
_cell.angle_alpha   90.00
_cell.angle_beta   90.00
_cell.angle_gamma   90.00
#
_symmetry.space_group_name_H-M   'P 1'
#
loop_
_entity.id
_entity.type
_entity.pdbx_description
1 polymer ?
#
loop_
_entity_poly.entity_id
_entity_poly.type
_entity_poly.pdbx_seq_one_letter_code
_entity_poly.pdbx_strand_id
1 'polypeptide(L)'
;MKVRRSTHQLVGDFKNAGREWRPKGSPEAVRVHDFIIPELGRAVPYGVYDIAGDAGWVSVGVDHDTAAFAVNAIRSWWKLMGRERYPNAKSLLITADGGGSNGSRVRLWKVELQKLADELGVSITCRRARASGTRSSIACSRSSPATGAASRSSATRSSCN
;
A
#
# COMPACT_ATOMS: atom_id res chain seq x y z
N MET A 1 -4.36 -9.45 1.89
CA MET A 1 -4.67 -8.01 1.96
C MET A 1 -4.58 -7.40 0.58
N LYS A 2 -5.51 -6.52 0.21
CA LYS A 2 -5.51 -5.78 -1.06
C LYS A 2 -5.29 -4.30 -0.76
N VAL A 3 -4.40 -3.66 -1.49
CA VAL A 3 -4.18 -2.22 -1.39
C VAL A 3 -4.61 -1.54 -2.69
N ARG A 4 -5.25 -0.41 -2.57
CA ARG A 4 -5.71 0.37 -3.71
C ARG A 4 -5.43 1.84 -3.46
N ARG A 5 -4.81 2.46 -4.44
CA ARG A 5 -4.69 3.89 -4.55
C ARG A 5 -5.96 4.44 -5.20
N SER A 6 -6.48 5.53 -4.69
CA SER A 6 -7.44 6.35 -5.42
C SER A 6 -6.73 7.48 -6.16
N THR A 7 -7.36 8.01 -7.18
CA THR A 7 -6.92 9.26 -7.81
C THR A 7 -7.02 10.41 -6.80
N HIS A 8 -6.22 11.46 -7.00
CA HIS A 8 -6.34 12.68 -6.21
C HIS A 8 -7.78 13.17 -6.24
N GLN A 9 -8.36 13.37 -5.07
CA GLN A 9 -9.70 13.90 -4.91
C GLN A 9 -9.59 15.39 -4.62
N LEU A 10 -10.35 16.21 -5.33
CA LEU A 10 -10.53 17.61 -4.98
C LEU A 10 -11.40 17.68 -3.73
N VAL A 11 -10.99 18.51 -2.78
CA VAL A 11 -11.78 18.77 -1.57
C VAL A 11 -12.66 20.00 -1.83
N GLY A 12 -13.98 19.86 -1.60
CA GLY A 12 -14.95 20.94 -1.80
C GLY A 12 -16.31 20.43 -2.28
N ASP A 13 -17.19 21.35 -2.55
CA ASP A 13 -18.60 21.12 -2.95
C ASP A 13 -18.70 20.70 -4.42
N PHE A 14 -17.93 19.69 -4.82
CA PHE A 14 -17.92 19.22 -6.21
C PHE A 14 -19.04 18.22 -6.45
N LYS A 15 -19.54 18.21 -7.71
CA LYS A 15 -20.56 17.25 -8.14
C LYS A 15 -20.06 15.81 -7.98
N ASN A 16 -20.78 15.01 -7.18
CA ASN A 16 -20.57 13.57 -7.08
C ASN A 16 -21.21 12.83 -8.27
N ALA A 17 -20.63 11.71 -8.67
CA ALA A 17 -21.18 10.87 -9.73
C ALA A 17 -22.45 10.10 -9.30
N GLY A 18 -22.76 10.05 -7.99
CA GLY A 18 -23.93 9.38 -7.43
C GLY A 18 -25.21 10.21 -7.55
N ARG A 19 -26.35 9.54 -7.32
CA ARG A 19 -27.65 10.19 -7.14
C ARG A 19 -27.99 10.18 -5.65
N GLU A 20 -28.30 11.36 -5.10
CA GLU A 20 -28.77 11.51 -3.74
C GLU A 20 -30.21 11.99 -3.73
N TRP A 21 -31.00 11.49 -2.79
CA TRP A 21 -32.38 11.95 -2.59
C TRP A 21 -32.37 13.22 -1.76
N ARG A 22 -33.01 14.28 -2.28
CA ARG A 22 -33.15 15.57 -1.62
C ARG A 22 -34.62 15.99 -1.62
N PRO A 23 -35.05 16.86 -0.70
CA PRO A 23 -36.40 17.41 -0.71
C PRO A 23 -36.68 18.12 -2.05
N LYS A 24 -37.90 17.97 -2.55
CA LYS A 24 -38.33 18.59 -3.79
C LYS A 24 -38.21 20.13 -3.69
N GLY A 25 -37.49 20.72 -4.63
CA GLY A 25 -37.29 22.19 -4.70
C GLY A 25 -36.08 22.71 -3.90
N SER A 26 -35.28 21.82 -3.22
CA SER A 26 -34.09 22.23 -2.50
C SER A 26 -32.87 21.37 -2.92
N PRO A 27 -32.41 21.51 -4.17
CA PRO A 27 -31.21 20.82 -4.62
C PRO A 27 -29.97 21.40 -3.95
N GLU A 28 -28.95 20.55 -3.72
CA GLU A 28 -27.66 21.02 -3.25
C GLU A 28 -26.91 21.74 -4.36
N ALA A 29 -26.46 22.95 -4.09
CA ALA A 29 -25.63 23.70 -5.02
C ALA A 29 -24.21 23.10 -5.03
N VAL A 30 -23.76 22.60 -6.18
CA VAL A 30 -22.46 21.98 -6.34
C VAL A 30 -21.66 22.65 -7.45
N ARG A 31 -20.33 22.63 -7.32
CA ARG A 31 -19.42 23.10 -8.36
C ARG A 31 -19.36 22.09 -9.49
N VAL A 32 -19.63 22.52 -10.70
CA VAL A 32 -19.65 21.67 -11.90
C VAL A 32 -18.25 21.50 -12.49
N HIS A 33 -17.34 22.46 -12.23
CA HIS A 33 -15.99 22.47 -12.75
C HIS A 33 -14.99 22.04 -11.69
N ASP A 34 -14.05 21.16 -12.05
CA ASP A 34 -13.02 20.58 -11.20
C ASP A 34 -11.81 21.53 -10.99
N PHE A 35 -12.08 22.80 -10.64
CA PHE A 35 -11.02 23.73 -10.29
C PHE A 35 -10.60 23.54 -8.84
N ILE A 36 -9.27 23.49 -8.61
CA ILE A 36 -8.71 23.39 -7.27
C ILE A 36 -9.11 24.62 -6.48
N ILE A 37 -9.61 24.40 -5.26
CA ILE A 37 -9.78 25.43 -4.26
C ILE A 37 -8.48 25.50 -3.46
N PRO A 38 -7.66 26.56 -3.60
CA PRO A 38 -6.33 26.60 -3.00
C PRO A 38 -6.34 26.36 -1.48
N GLU A 39 -7.37 26.85 -0.79
CA GLU A 39 -7.53 26.75 0.66
C GLU A 39 -7.86 25.32 1.12
N LEU A 40 -8.53 24.53 0.30
CA LEU A 40 -8.94 23.16 0.62
C LEU A 40 -7.98 22.10 0.07
N GLY A 41 -7.25 22.43 -0.99
CA GLY A 41 -6.23 21.55 -1.57
C GLY A 41 -6.79 20.29 -2.21
N ARG A 42 -6.01 19.22 -2.10
CA ARG A 42 -6.34 17.88 -2.62
C ARG A 42 -6.16 16.82 -1.55
N ALA A 43 -7.01 15.83 -1.57
CA ALA A 43 -6.86 14.64 -0.74
C ALA A 43 -6.39 13.44 -1.57
N VAL A 44 -5.51 12.63 -0.99
CA VAL A 44 -4.99 11.40 -1.59
C VAL A 44 -5.41 10.23 -0.71
N PRO A 45 -6.56 9.60 -0.97
CA PRO A 45 -6.97 8.44 -0.20
C PRO A 45 -6.19 7.19 -0.65
N TYR A 46 -5.70 6.43 0.34
CA TYR A 46 -5.03 5.17 0.15
C TYR A 46 -5.73 4.08 0.97
N GLY A 47 -6.37 3.15 0.27
CA GLY A 47 -7.16 2.09 0.88
C GLY A 47 -6.35 0.82 1.11
N VAL A 48 -6.52 0.23 2.29
CA VAL A 48 -6.05 -1.11 2.66
C VAL A 48 -7.27 -1.96 2.97
N TYR A 49 -7.44 -3.08 2.28
CA TYR A 49 -8.55 -3.99 2.49
C TYR A 49 -8.04 -5.36 2.94
N ASP A 50 -8.45 -5.78 4.10
CA ASP A 50 -8.18 -7.10 4.63
C ASP A 50 -9.20 -8.11 4.09
N ILE A 51 -8.75 -8.94 3.15
CA ILE A 51 -9.62 -9.91 2.47
C ILE A 51 -10.10 -11.01 3.42
N ALA A 52 -9.28 -11.42 4.38
CA ALA A 52 -9.63 -12.50 5.30
C ALA A 52 -10.56 -12.02 6.42
N GLY A 53 -10.38 -10.79 6.86
CA GLY A 53 -11.20 -10.19 7.92
C GLY A 53 -12.35 -9.34 7.41
N ASP A 54 -12.54 -9.21 6.08
CA ASP A 54 -13.56 -8.38 5.44
C ASP A 54 -13.62 -6.97 6.01
N ALA A 55 -12.47 -6.32 6.16
CA ALA A 55 -12.35 -5.03 6.80
C ALA A 55 -11.51 -4.06 5.99
N GLY A 56 -11.96 -2.82 5.91
CA GLY A 56 -11.28 -1.74 5.20
C GLY A 56 -10.62 -0.73 6.13
N TRP A 57 -9.51 -0.19 5.68
CA TRP A 57 -8.79 0.93 6.29
C TRP A 57 -8.47 1.96 5.21
N VAL A 58 -8.66 3.24 5.51
CA VAL A 58 -8.31 4.32 4.59
C VAL A 58 -7.41 5.31 5.29
N SER A 59 -6.26 5.57 4.70
CA SER A 59 -5.40 6.69 5.07
C SER A 59 -5.60 7.81 4.06
N VAL A 60 -5.76 9.04 4.55
CA VAL A 60 -5.91 10.22 3.70
C VAL A 60 -4.69 11.10 3.88
N GLY A 61 -3.97 11.34 2.78
CA GLY A 61 -2.87 12.28 2.71
C GLY A 61 -3.30 13.58 2.05
N VAL A 62 -2.60 14.66 2.37
CA VAL A 62 -2.79 15.99 1.74
C VAL A 62 -1.68 16.31 0.75
N ASP A 63 -0.59 15.54 0.79
CA ASP A 63 0.59 15.73 -0.04
C ASP A 63 0.62 14.78 -1.25
N HIS A 64 1.83 14.49 -1.71
CA HIS A 64 2.08 13.64 -2.87
C HIS A 64 1.86 12.15 -2.54
N ASP A 65 1.31 11.44 -3.51
CA ASP A 65 1.21 9.98 -3.48
C ASP A 65 2.60 9.35 -3.68
N THR A 66 3.29 9.13 -2.58
CA THR A 66 4.62 8.52 -2.56
C THR A 66 4.55 7.05 -2.11
N ALA A 67 5.57 6.28 -2.49
CA ALA A 67 5.71 4.91 -2.01
C ALA A 67 5.84 4.84 -0.47
N ALA A 68 6.46 5.84 0.15
CA ALA A 68 6.56 5.95 1.60
C ALA A 68 5.18 6.15 2.25
N PHE A 69 4.33 7.01 1.69
CA PHE A 69 2.96 7.21 2.15
C PHE A 69 2.14 5.91 2.05
N ALA A 70 2.26 5.22 0.91
CA ALA A 70 1.58 3.95 0.69
C ALA A 70 1.98 2.88 1.72
N VAL A 71 3.28 2.75 2.02
CA VAL A 71 3.77 1.81 3.05
C VAL A 71 3.37 2.25 4.46
N ASN A 72 3.34 3.55 4.74
CA ASN A 72 2.85 4.07 6.02
C ASN A 72 1.36 3.76 6.25
N ALA A 73 0.53 3.80 5.21
CA ALA A 73 -0.87 3.38 5.31
C ALA A 73 -0.99 1.90 5.68
N ILE A 74 -0.16 1.02 5.11
CA ILE A 74 -0.10 -0.40 5.46
C ILE A 74 0.40 -0.60 6.89
N ARG A 75 1.44 0.16 7.30
CA ARG A 75 1.98 0.15 8.66
C ARG A 75 0.93 0.53 9.70
N SER A 76 0.17 1.60 9.43
CA SER A 76 -0.90 2.08 10.31
C SER A 76 -2.02 1.05 10.44
N TRP A 77 -2.46 0.48 9.33
CA TRP A 77 -3.44 -0.61 9.34
C TRP A 77 -2.95 -1.79 10.19
N TRP A 78 -1.70 -2.22 10.02
CA TRP A 78 -1.15 -3.33 10.80
C TRP A 78 -1.10 -3.04 12.29
N LYS A 79 -0.64 -1.84 12.68
CA LYS A 79 -0.54 -1.44 14.10
C LYS A 79 -1.90 -1.35 14.79
N LEU A 80 -2.90 -0.85 14.08
CA LEU A 80 -4.22 -0.56 14.65
C LEU A 80 -5.21 -1.72 14.54
N MET A 81 -5.07 -2.58 13.55
CA MET A 81 -6.03 -3.66 13.27
C MET A 81 -5.36 -5.02 13.06
N GLY A 82 -4.32 -5.07 12.24
CA GLY A 82 -3.72 -6.32 11.77
C GLY A 82 -3.04 -7.10 12.89
N ARG A 83 -2.30 -6.43 13.76
CA ARG A 83 -1.54 -7.07 14.83
C ARG A 83 -2.45 -7.76 15.85
N GLU A 84 -3.54 -7.14 16.21
CA GLU A 84 -4.52 -7.72 17.14
C GLU A 84 -5.21 -8.94 16.51
N ARG A 85 -5.64 -8.79 15.26
CA ARG A 85 -6.37 -9.84 14.53
C ARG A 85 -5.50 -11.04 14.16
N TYR A 86 -4.21 -10.80 13.89
CA TYR A 86 -3.27 -11.82 13.42
C TYR A 86 -1.99 -11.88 14.26
N PRO A 87 -2.06 -12.19 15.55
CA PRO A 87 -0.90 -12.13 16.47
C PRO A 87 0.22 -13.10 16.10
N ASN A 88 -0.10 -14.21 15.45
CA ASN A 88 0.86 -15.24 15.05
C ASN A 88 1.23 -15.21 13.56
N ALA A 89 0.92 -14.13 12.85
CA ALA A 89 1.23 -14.05 11.44
C ALA A 89 2.74 -14.01 11.20
N LYS A 90 3.22 -14.93 10.35
CA LYS A 90 4.62 -15.00 9.90
C LYS A 90 4.80 -14.41 8.49
N SER A 91 3.72 -14.24 7.76
CA SER A 91 3.74 -13.74 6.39
C SER A 91 2.54 -12.86 6.09
N LEU A 92 2.76 -11.84 5.27
CA LEU A 92 1.75 -10.91 4.79
C LEU A 92 1.75 -10.90 3.26
N LEU A 93 0.64 -11.28 2.65
CA LEU A 93 0.44 -11.17 1.21
C LEU A 93 -0.27 -9.87 0.88
N ILE A 94 0.39 -9.02 0.12
CA ILE A 94 -0.16 -7.77 -0.39
C ILE A 94 -0.47 -7.93 -1.88
N THR A 95 -1.68 -7.58 -2.28
CA THR A 95 -2.04 -7.44 -3.69
C THR A 95 -2.25 -5.97 -4.02
N ALA A 96 -1.53 -5.46 -5.00
CA ALA A 96 -1.58 -4.06 -5.44
C ALA A 96 -1.87 -3.99 -6.94
N ASP A 97 -2.45 -2.88 -7.40
CA ASP A 97 -2.73 -2.67 -8.83
C ASP A 97 -1.45 -2.48 -9.67
N GLY A 98 -0.35 -2.15 -9.00
CA GLY A 98 0.96 -1.98 -9.63
C GLY A 98 1.10 -0.67 -10.40
N GLY A 99 0.22 0.29 -10.16
CA GLY A 99 0.29 1.64 -10.71
C GLY A 99 0.95 2.63 -9.74
N GLY A 100 1.55 3.70 -10.27
CA GLY A 100 2.11 4.80 -9.48
C GLY A 100 3.07 4.35 -8.39
N SER A 101 2.80 4.77 -7.15
CA SER A 101 3.60 4.49 -5.96
C SER A 101 3.78 3.00 -5.63
N ASN A 102 2.84 2.13 -6.06
CA ASN A 102 2.84 0.69 -5.80
C ASN A 102 3.51 -0.13 -6.90
N GLY A 103 4.18 0.52 -7.84
CA GLY A 103 4.79 -0.14 -8.99
C GLY A 103 5.93 -1.08 -8.63
N SER A 104 5.93 -2.30 -9.19
CA SER A 104 7.03 -3.27 -8.99
C SER A 104 8.40 -2.76 -9.45
N ARG A 105 8.43 -1.74 -10.30
CA ARG A 105 9.66 -1.07 -10.79
C ARG A 105 10.14 0.04 -9.85
N VAL A 106 9.30 0.53 -8.95
CA VAL A 106 9.64 1.63 -8.03
C VAL A 106 10.60 1.12 -6.95
N ARG A 107 11.85 1.56 -6.97
CA ARG A 107 12.86 1.15 -5.97
C ARG A 107 12.44 1.53 -4.54
N LEU A 108 11.91 2.73 -4.37
CA LEU A 108 11.47 3.23 -3.07
C LEU A 108 10.39 2.31 -2.47
N TRP A 109 9.43 1.85 -3.28
CA TRP A 109 8.42 0.89 -2.83
C TRP A 109 9.03 -0.39 -2.24
N LYS A 110 10.04 -0.95 -2.93
CA LYS A 110 10.74 -2.17 -2.46
C LYS A 110 11.49 -1.93 -1.15
N VAL A 111 12.20 -0.80 -1.06
CA VAL A 111 12.98 -0.43 0.13
C VAL A 111 12.07 -0.22 1.34
N GLU A 112 10.99 0.52 1.16
CA GLU A 112 10.03 0.78 2.24
C GLU A 112 9.29 -0.49 2.68
N LEU A 113 8.94 -1.39 1.76
CA LEU A 113 8.39 -2.71 2.10
C LEU A 113 9.39 -3.59 2.86
N GLN A 114 10.68 -3.54 2.51
CA GLN A 114 11.71 -4.28 3.24
C GLN A 114 11.84 -3.75 4.67
N LYS A 115 11.91 -2.43 4.86
CA LYS A 115 11.92 -1.80 6.18
C LYS A 115 10.70 -2.22 7.01
N LEU A 116 9.52 -2.25 6.37
CA LEU A 116 8.29 -2.67 7.03
C LEU A 116 8.36 -4.16 7.43
N ALA A 117 8.88 -5.03 6.58
CA ALA A 117 9.06 -6.46 6.87
C ALA A 117 9.98 -6.67 8.08
N ASP A 118 11.09 -5.93 8.15
CA ASP A 118 12.04 -5.96 9.25
C ASP A 118 11.41 -5.42 10.56
N GLU A 119 10.69 -4.30 10.49
CA GLU A 119 9.99 -3.69 11.64
C GLU A 119 8.93 -4.63 12.23
N LEU A 120 8.13 -5.26 11.37
CA LEU A 120 7.04 -6.12 11.81
C LEU A 120 7.47 -7.55 12.15
N GLY A 121 8.65 -7.95 11.73
CA GLY A 121 9.15 -9.31 11.89
C GLY A 121 8.40 -10.36 11.06
N VAL A 122 7.78 -9.95 9.93
CA VAL A 122 7.02 -10.82 9.03
C VAL A 122 7.59 -10.79 7.62
N SER A 123 7.44 -11.89 6.88
CA SER A 123 7.76 -11.91 5.45
C SER A 123 6.65 -11.23 4.66
N ILE A 124 7.00 -10.25 3.82
CA ILE A 124 6.03 -9.56 2.97
C ILE A 124 6.18 -10.02 1.52
N THR A 125 5.11 -10.49 0.93
CA THR A 125 5.03 -10.81 -0.50
C THR A 125 4.04 -9.85 -1.16
N CYS A 126 4.51 -9.06 -2.13
CA CYS A 126 3.65 -8.18 -2.91
C CYS A 126 3.40 -8.78 -4.30
N ARG A 127 2.15 -8.97 -4.66
CA ARG A 127 1.71 -9.43 -5.98
C ARG A 127 0.95 -8.34 -6.69
N ARG A 128 1.19 -8.20 -7.99
CA ARG A 128 0.38 -7.33 -8.84
C ARG A 128 -0.98 -7.98 -9.07
N ALA A 129 -2.06 -7.28 -8.71
CA ALA A 129 -3.41 -7.66 -9.09
C ALA A 129 -3.58 -7.36 -10.60
N ARG A 130 -3.66 -8.42 -11.42
CA ARG A 130 -3.91 -8.30 -12.86
C ARG A 130 -5.12 -9.11 -13.27
N ALA A 131 -5.88 -8.55 -14.20
CA ALA A 131 -6.97 -9.26 -14.87
C ALA A 131 -6.48 -10.30 -15.91
N SER A 132 -5.20 -10.29 -16.31
CA SER A 132 -4.60 -11.20 -17.29
C SER A 132 -3.13 -11.52 -17.03
N GLY A 133 -2.82 -12.75 -16.85
CA GLY A 133 -1.69 -13.59 -17.30
C GLY A 133 -0.27 -13.35 -16.77
N THR A 134 0.22 -12.19 -16.51
CA THR A 134 1.64 -12.00 -16.13
C THR A 134 1.80 -11.68 -14.65
N ARG A 135 2.42 -12.57 -13.90
CA ARG A 135 2.64 -12.45 -12.45
C ARG A 135 4.01 -11.82 -12.19
N SER A 136 4.06 -10.56 -11.77
CA SER A 136 5.24 -10.02 -11.10
C SER A 136 5.01 -10.05 -9.59
N SER A 137 5.92 -10.64 -8.85
CA SER A 137 5.89 -10.66 -7.39
C SER A 137 7.18 -10.06 -6.84
N ILE A 138 7.07 -9.35 -5.73
CA ILE A 138 8.17 -8.87 -4.92
C ILE A 138 8.06 -9.62 -3.59
N ALA A 139 9.14 -10.28 -3.17
CA ALA A 139 9.23 -10.90 -1.87
C ALA A 139 10.26 -10.16 -1.03
N CYS A 140 9.87 -9.74 0.17
CA CYS A 140 10.72 -9.16 1.19
C CYS A 140 10.70 -10.10 2.38
N SER A 141 11.85 -10.68 2.73
CA SER A 141 11.98 -11.53 3.91
C SER A 141 12.56 -10.72 5.06
N ARG A 142 12.24 -11.15 6.29
CA ARG A 142 12.85 -10.60 7.50
C ARG A 142 14.37 -10.79 7.45
N SER A 143 15.12 -9.71 7.64
CA SER A 143 16.57 -9.79 7.81
C SER A 143 16.87 -10.52 9.11
N SER A 144 17.53 -11.66 9.04
CA SER A 144 18.03 -12.32 10.25
C SER A 144 19.12 -11.44 10.86
N PRO A 145 19.13 -11.22 12.19
CA PRO A 145 20.26 -10.57 12.83
C PRO A 145 21.50 -11.41 12.52
N ALA A 146 22.52 -10.79 11.95
CA ALA A 146 23.81 -11.42 11.72
C ALA A 146 24.40 -11.84 13.07
N THR A 147 24.23 -13.10 13.44
CA THR A 147 25.00 -13.72 14.54
C THR A 147 26.42 -13.82 14.04
N GLY A 148 27.29 -12.95 14.55
CA GLY A 148 28.70 -12.97 14.24
C GLY A 148 29.29 -14.27 14.72
N ALA A 149 29.58 -15.17 13.79
CA ALA A 149 30.54 -16.26 13.97
C ALA A 149 31.37 -16.35 12.69
N ALA A 150 32.57 -15.82 12.78
CA ALA A 150 33.60 -16.02 11.78
C ALA A 150 33.97 -17.50 11.79
N SER A 151 33.65 -18.22 10.74
CA SER A 151 34.37 -19.46 10.40
C SER A 151 34.85 -19.35 8.96
N ARG A 152 36.16 -19.14 8.84
CA ARG A 152 36.89 -19.34 7.59
C ARG A 152 36.76 -20.80 7.21
N SER A 153 36.20 -21.14 6.10
CA SER A 153 36.44 -22.40 5.43
C SER A 153 36.78 -22.14 3.96
N SER A 154 37.92 -22.65 3.62
CA SER A 154 38.61 -22.66 2.36
C SER A 154 37.74 -23.19 1.23
N ALA A 155 37.59 -22.40 0.18
CA ALA A 155 36.98 -22.81 -1.09
C ALA A 155 37.99 -23.61 -1.93
N THR A 156 37.70 -24.86 -2.16
CA THR A 156 38.34 -25.69 -3.17
C THR A 156 37.74 -25.36 -4.53
N ARG A 157 38.57 -24.89 -5.44
CA ARG A 157 38.22 -24.75 -6.88
C ARG A 157 38.07 -26.16 -7.45
N SER A 158 36.95 -26.45 -8.06
CA SER A 158 36.84 -27.54 -9.05
C SER A 158 36.55 -26.93 -10.40
N SER A 159 37.50 -27.03 -11.28
CA SER A 159 37.39 -26.81 -12.71
C SER A 159 36.64 -28.00 -13.33
N CYS A 160 35.62 -27.72 -14.14
CA CYS A 160 35.11 -28.69 -15.11
C CYS A 160 35.37 -28.17 -16.53
N ASN A 161 35.93 -29.06 -17.29
CA ASN A 161 36.12 -29.05 -18.73
C ASN A 161 34.80 -28.94 -19.48
#